data_8cf8e7072083b88d290259e9da03ad8d
#
_entry.id   8cf8e7072083b88d290259e9da03ad8d
#
_cell.length_a   1.000
_cell.length_b   1.000
_cell.length_c   1.000
_cell.angle_alpha   90.00
_cell.angle_beta   90.00
_cell.angle_gamma   90.00
#
_symmetry.space_group_name_H-M   'P 1'
#
loop_
_entity.id
_entity.type
_entity.pdbx_description
1 polymer ?
#
loop_
_entity_poly.entity_id
_entity_poly.type
_entity_poly.pdbx_seq_one_letter_code
_entity_poly.pdbx_strand_id
1 'polypeptide(L)'
;AEKMTKLGIETLHDLLFWVPLRHISRRHDQDLTGIVEGETVTILGRIQSITPLNGKVPGTRFTITTDTGQELKATYFNQAWLARKFKVGDEVVASGKWKPWKGTPQINGSTMDASKEAEMMPIVPVYRQLPSIGLTSRLILSAVREMLSRLPRIDPPKYLQGIQVDGNSTSYHDAVTAMHFCEDEDQYDEATGLLALIEVIYMQLLILSSQETNASKRAVTITSGRGGLQADAIKALPFNLTNGQKKALVRMNRKMESTTPSSTLLSADVGAGKTVVAQMTAMRAVGAGKQAVML
;
A
#
# COMPACT_ATOMS: atom_id res chain seq x y z
N ALA A 1 -13.89 16.20 12.09
CA ALA A 1 -13.91 14.95 12.84
C ALA A 1 -14.94 13.98 12.29
N GLU A 2 -16.26 14.25 12.41
CA GLU A 2 -17.36 13.35 12.04
C GLU A 2 -17.29 12.75 10.62
N LYS A 3 -16.83 13.51 9.64
CA LYS A 3 -16.63 13.02 8.27
C LYS A 3 -15.48 12.02 8.15
N MET A 4 -14.44 12.17 8.96
CA MET A 4 -13.26 11.30 8.93
C MET A 4 -13.56 9.95 9.58
N THR A 5 -14.37 9.93 10.64
CA THR A 5 -14.84 8.69 11.28
C THR A 5 -15.50 7.72 10.28
N LYS A 6 -16.19 8.25 9.26
CA LYS A 6 -16.79 7.43 8.18
C LYS A 6 -15.76 6.75 7.27
N LEU A 7 -14.50 7.18 7.29
CA LEU A 7 -13.36 6.51 6.66
C LEU A 7 -12.61 5.59 7.62
N GLY A 8 -13.01 5.51 8.89
CA GLY A 8 -12.29 4.78 9.93
C GLY A 8 -11.13 5.57 10.54
N ILE A 9 -11.08 6.91 10.32
CA ILE A 9 -10.10 7.80 10.93
C ILE A 9 -10.74 8.39 12.20
N GLU A 10 -10.42 7.82 13.35
CA GLU A 10 -11.01 8.21 14.65
C GLU A 10 -10.01 8.96 15.52
N THR A 11 -8.71 8.70 15.36
CA THR A 11 -7.63 9.27 16.15
C THR A 11 -6.65 10.06 15.28
N LEU A 12 -5.79 10.87 15.92
CA LEU A 12 -4.66 11.51 15.24
C LEU A 12 -3.66 10.49 14.69
N HIS A 13 -3.51 9.37 15.36
CA HIS A 13 -2.69 8.26 14.89
C HIS A 13 -3.24 7.68 13.57
N ASP A 14 -4.55 7.44 13.48
CA ASP A 14 -5.16 6.95 12.25
C ASP A 14 -4.97 7.94 11.09
N LEU A 15 -5.06 9.23 11.37
CA LEU A 15 -4.84 10.27 10.37
C LEU A 15 -3.37 10.32 9.94
N LEU A 16 -2.42 10.14 10.87
CA LEU A 16 -1.00 10.13 10.60
C LEU A 16 -0.59 8.95 9.70
N PHE A 17 -1.23 7.80 9.87
CA PHE A 17 -1.00 6.60 9.06
C PHE A 17 -2.04 6.39 7.95
N TRP A 18 -2.83 7.41 7.66
CA TRP A 18 -3.70 7.41 6.49
C TRP A 18 -2.90 7.70 5.23
N VAL A 19 -2.25 6.66 4.73
CA VAL A 19 -1.33 6.74 3.60
C VAL A 19 -2.03 7.24 2.33
N PRO A 20 -1.44 8.16 1.58
CA PRO A 20 -1.93 8.54 0.26
C PRO A 20 -2.03 7.33 -0.68
N LEU A 21 -3.04 7.30 -1.53
CA LEU A 21 -3.20 6.27 -2.57
C LEU A 21 -2.14 6.37 -3.66
N ARG A 22 -1.67 7.58 -3.91
CA ARG A 22 -0.64 7.92 -4.89
C ARG A 22 -0.18 9.35 -4.67
N HIS A 23 0.96 9.66 -5.27
CA HIS A 23 1.46 11.01 -5.39
C HIS A 23 1.34 11.50 -6.84
N ILE A 24 1.08 12.78 -7.02
CA ILE A 24 1.09 13.44 -8.33
C ILE A 24 2.24 14.40 -8.34
N SER A 25 3.24 14.12 -9.18
CA SER A 25 4.32 15.07 -9.42
C SER A 25 3.75 16.29 -10.15
N ARG A 26 4.13 17.48 -9.68
CA ARG A 26 3.88 18.75 -10.34
C ARG A 26 5.13 19.26 -11.05
N ARG A 27 6.21 18.47 -11.07
CA ARG A 27 7.34 18.73 -11.95
C ARG A 27 6.80 18.70 -13.36
N HIS A 28 7.00 19.78 -14.09
CA HIS A 28 6.43 19.96 -15.43
C HIS A 28 7.34 19.36 -16.49
N ASP A 29 6.71 18.68 -17.42
CA ASP A 29 7.39 18.25 -18.64
C ASP A 29 7.55 19.45 -19.56
N GLN A 30 8.78 19.79 -19.92
CA GLN A 30 9.08 20.91 -20.83
C GLN A 30 8.83 20.54 -22.29
N ASP A 31 8.83 19.26 -22.64
CA ASP A 31 8.64 18.76 -24.00
C ASP A 31 7.37 17.88 -24.06
N LEU A 32 6.43 18.31 -24.90
CA LEU A 32 5.20 17.58 -25.16
C LEU A 32 5.32 16.58 -26.31
N THR A 33 6.52 16.38 -26.85
CA THR A 33 6.77 15.44 -27.95
C THR A 33 6.99 14.03 -27.41
N GLY A 34 6.41 13.03 -28.07
CA GLY A 34 6.62 11.63 -27.71
C GLY A 34 5.77 11.09 -26.54
N ILE A 35 4.91 11.92 -25.94
CA ILE A 35 4.03 11.48 -24.85
C ILE A 35 2.99 10.49 -25.38
N VAL A 36 2.83 9.36 -24.69
CA VAL A 36 1.88 8.31 -25.05
C VAL A 36 0.47 8.65 -24.52
N GLU A 37 -0.57 8.35 -25.33
CA GLU A 37 -1.96 8.57 -24.91
C GLU A 37 -2.26 7.78 -23.63
N GLY A 38 -2.80 8.46 -22.63
CA GLY A 38 -3.14 7.90 -21.31
C GLY A 38 -2.09 8.13 -20.23
N GLU A 39 -0.88 8.58 -20.56
CA GLU A 39 0.11 9.02 -19.58
C GLU A 39 -0.38 10.24 -18.79
N THR A 40 0.08 10.37 -17.56
CA THR A 40 -0.18 11.56 -16.76
C THR A 40 0.91 12.57 -17.00
N VAL A 41 0.53 13.75 -17.48
CA VAL A 41 1.43 14.85 -17.82
C VAL A 41 1.15 16.02 -16.90
N THR A 42 2.19 16.73 -16.50
CA THR A 42 2.10 17.97 -15.74
C THR A 42 2.77 19.09 -16.53
N ILE A 43 2.06 20.20 -16.70
CA ILE A 43 2.47 21.29 -17.60
C ILE A 43 2.41 22.60 -16.84
N LEU A 44 3.48 23.37 -16.92
CA LEU A 44 3.50 24.76 -16.52
C LEU A 44 3.15 25.63 -17.74
N GLY A 45 2.29 26.62 -17.52
CA GLY A 45 1.96 27.55 -18.60
C GLY A 45 0.98 28.64 -18.17
N ARG A 46 0.67 29.52 -19.10
CA ARG A 46 -0.18 30.68 -18.90
C ARG A 46 -1.55 30.49 -19.56
N ILE A 47 -2.60 30.78 -18.83
CA ILE A 47 -3.99 30.68 -19.34
C ILE A 47 -4.23 31.74 -20.40
N GLN A 48 -4.60 31.30 -21.62
CA GLN A 48 -4.99 32.17 -22.73
C GLN A 48 -6.52 32.36 -22.81
N SER A 49 -7.26 31.30 -22.54
CA SER A 49 -8.72 31.37 -22.57
C SER A 49 -9.35 30.39 -21.58
N ILE A 50 -10.56 30.70 -21.13
CA ILE A 50 -11.37 29.89 -20.23
C ILE A 50 -12.74 29.71 -20.87
N THR A 51 -13.14 28.47 -21.10
CA THR A 51 -14.41 28.11 -21.74
C THR A 51 -15.21 27.20 -20.81
N PRO A 52 -16.31 27.67 -20.21
CA PRO A 52 -17.24 26.80 -19.48
C PRO A 52 -17.86 25.75 -20.40
N LEU A 53 -18.00 24.52 -19.91
CA LEU A 53 -18.65 23.41 -20.61
C LEU A 53 -20.04 23.19 -19.99
N ASN A 54 -21.08 23.44 -20.78
CA ASN A 54 -22.49 23.34 -20.35
C ASN A 54 -23.19 22.09 -20.92
N GLY A 55 -22.43 21.03 -21.30
CA GLY A 55 -22.98 19.79 -21.82
C GLY A 55 -23.50 18.81 -20.76
N LYS A 56 -23.74 17.55 -21.18
CA LYS A 56 -24.16 16.46 -20.26
C LYS A 56 -23.23 16.30 -19.03
N VAL A 57 -21.97 16.60 -19.20
CA VAL A 57 -20.98 16.66 -18.11
C VAL A 57 -20.48 18.10 -18.03
N PRO A 58 -20.85 18.84 -16.97
CA PRO A 58 -20.37 20.20 -16.80
C PRO A 58 -18.88 20.22 -16.50
N GLY A 59 -18.21 21.31 -16.83
CA GLY A 59 -16.77 21.42 -16.61
C GLY A 59 -16.19 22.74 -17.05
N THR A 60 -14.87 22.81 -17.10
CA THR A 60 -14.15 23.96 -17.61
C THR A 60 -13.03 23.49 -18.54
N ARG A 61 -12.88 24.17 -19.67
CA ARG A 61 -11.76 23.99 -20.58
C ARG A 61 -10.88 25.23 -20.54
N PHE A 62 -9.61 25.02 -20.37
CA PHE A 62 -8.58 26.06 -20.45
C PHE A 62 -7.75 25.84 -21.71
N THR A 63 -7.41 26.92 -22.38
CA THR A 63 -6.30 26.92 -23.34
C THR A 63 -5.09 27.50 -22.61
N ILE A 64 -4.02 26.75 -22.57
CA ILE A 64 -2.79 27.09 -21.85
C ILE A 64 -1.66 27.14 -22.86
N THR A 65 -0.84 28.19 -22.82
CA THR A 65 0.41 28.27 -23.57
C THR A 65 1.56 27.94 -22.63
N THR A 66 2.37 26.96 -22.99
CA THR A 66 3.55 26.54 -22.26
C THR A 66 4.68 27.59 -22.41
N ASP A 67 5.71 27.50 -21.57
CA ASP A 67 6.89 28.36 -21.68
C ASP A 67 7.64 28.14 -23.01
N THR A 68 7.49 26.97 -23.64
CA THR A 68 8.01 26.67 -24.98
C THR A 68 7.15 27.23 -26.11
N GLY A 69 6.05 27.92 -25.80
CA GLY A 69 5.15 28.52 -26.78
C GLY A 69 4.13 27.55 -27.40
N GLN A 70 4.05 26.32 -26.92
CA GLN A 70 3.09 25.34 -27.41
C GLN A 70 1.71 25.58 -26.76
N GLU A 71 0.64 25.45 -27.57
CA GLU A 71 -0.73 25.54 -27.10
C GLU A 71 -1.29 24.18 -26.73
N LEU A 72 -1.92 24.10 -25.56
CA LEU A 72 -2.53 22.91 -25.00
C LEU A 72 -3.94 23.20 -24.52
N LYS A 73 -4.87 22.26 -24.73
CA LYS A 73 -6.21 22.30 -24.14
C LYS A 73 -6.29 21.41 -22.91
N ALA A 74 -6.59 22.00 -21.74
CA ALA A 74 -6.82 21.26 -20.50
C ALA A 74 -8.32 21.26 -20.17
N THR A 75 -8.94 20.07 -20.17
CA THR A 75 -10.39 19.94 -19.93
C THR A 75 -10.62 19.27 -18.57
N TYR A 76 -11.35 19.96 -17.70
CA TYR A 76 -11.68 19.52 -16.35
C TYR A 76 -13.18 19.24 -16.23
N PHE A 77 -13.55 17.97 -16.24
CA PHE A 77 -14.95 17.55 -16.07
C PHE A 77 -15.38 17.60 -14.61
N ASN A 78 -16.66 17.95 -14.37
CA ASN A 78 -17.24 18.13 -13.03
C ASN A 78 -16.54 19.19 -12.15
N GLN A 79 -15.77 20.08 -12.75
CA GLN A 79 -15.01 21.14 -12.09
C GLN A 79 -15.30 22.52 -12.69
N ALA A 80 -16.59 22.87 -12.82
CA ALA A 80 -17.02 24.17 -13.33
C ALA A 80 -16.58 25.35 -12.43
N TRP A 81 -16.27 25.06 -11.15
CA TRP A 81 -15.77 26.04 -10.20
C TRP A 81 -14.37 26.58 -10.54
N LEU A 82 -13.57 25.86 -11.33
CA LEU A 82 -12.26 26.32 -11.78
C LEU A 82 -12.33 27.60 -12.62
N ALA A 83 -13.40 27.79 -13.39
CA ALA A 83 -13.61 29.03 -14.14
C ALA A 83 -13.76 30.28 -13.28
N ARG A 84 -14.08 30.09 -11.97
CA ARG A 84 -14.17 31.19 -11.00
C ARG A 84 -12.87 31.39 -10.21
N LYS A 85 -12.06 30.32 -10.11
CA LYS A 85 -10.78 30.33 -9.36
C LYS A 85 -9.68 31.01 -10.15
N PHE A 86 -9.63 30.81 -11.47
CA PHE A 86 -8.55 31.28 -12.33
C PHE A 86 -9.01 32.32 -13.35
N LYS A 87 -8.09 33.18 -13.78
CA LYS A 87 -8.31 34.22 -14.78
C LYS A 87 -7.37 34.04 -15.97
N VAL A 88 -7.73 34.62 -17.10
CA VAL A 88 -6.83 34.73 -18.26
C VAL A 88 -5.59 35.51 -17.85
N GLY A 89 -4.43 35.00 -18.22
CA GLY A 89 -3.13 35.53 -17.84
C GLY A 89 -2.51 34.90 -16.60
N ASP A 90 -3.29 34.14 -15.80
CA ASP A 90 -2.71 33.42 -14.65
C ASP A 90 -1.73 32.34 -15.11
N GLU A 91 -0.64 32.22 -14.37
CA GLU A 91 0.33 31.14 -14.53
C GLU A 91 -0.06 29.97 -13.65
N VAL A 92 -0.17 28.79 -14.27
CA VAL A 92 -0.73 27.60 -13.65
C VAL A 92 0.08 26.36 -13.96
N VAL A 93 0.06 25.43 -13.02
CA VAL A 93 0.48 24.04 -13.23
C VAL A 93 -0.77 23.19 -13.42
N ALA A 94 -0.89 22.60 -14.59
CA ALA A 94 -2.03 21.76 -15.00
C ALA A 94 -1.57 20.32 -15.15
N SER A 95 -2.17 19.39 -14.42
CA SER A 95 -1.89 17.95 -14.52
C SER A 95 -3.11 17.21 -15.03
N GLY A 96 -2.89 16.17 -15.84
CA GLY A 96 -3.96 15.36 -16.40
C GLY A 96 -3.47 14.24 -17.28
N LYS A 97 -4.39 13.40 -17.75
CA LYS A 97 -4.08 12.35 -18.71
C LYS A 97 -3.98 12.91 -20.11
N TRP A 98 -2.88 12.62 -20.78
CA TRP A 98 -2.64 12.99 -22.17
C TRP A 98 -3.67 12.33 -23.08
N LYS A 99 -4.42 13.13 -23.81
CA LYS A 99 -5.45 12.66 -24.73
C LYS A 99 -5.58 13.62 -25.91
N PRO A 100 -4.63 13.62 -26.85
CA PRO A 100 -4.66 14.51 -28.00
C PRO A 100 -5.92 14.25 -28.84
N TRP A 101 -6.48 15.31 -29.40
CA TRP A 101 -7.66 15.21 -30.25
C TRP A 101 -7.41 15.87 -31.62
N LYS A 102 -7.49 15.10 -32.68
CA LYS A 102 -7.26 15.56 -34.06
C LYS A 102 -5.97 16.37 -34.24
N GLY A 103 -4.88 15.90 -33.67
CA GLY A 103 -3.58 16.55 -33.70
C GLY A 103 -3.41 17.76 -32.74
N THR A 104 -4.44 18.14 -32.00
CA THR A 104 -4.34 19.20 -30.98
C THR A 104 -3.91 18.60 -29.64
N PRO A 105 -2.83 19.08 -29.02
CA PRO A 105 -2.44 18.70 -27.68
C PRO A 105 -3.59 18.93 -26.68
N GLN A 106 -3.96 17.87 -25.96
CA GLN A 106 -5.03 17.97 -24.97
C GLN A 106 -4.76 17.06 -23.77
N ILE A 107 -5.11 17.53 -22.58
CA ILE A 107 -5.17 16.72 -21.36
C ILE A 107 -6.60 16.68 -20.82
N ASN A 108 -6.98 15.53 -20.26
CA ASN A 108 -8.11 15.40 -19.36
C ASN A 108 -7.58 15.74 -17.95
N GLY A 109 -7.81 16.97 -17.50
CA GLY A 109 -7.24 17.51 -16.29
C GLY A 109 -7.72 16.79 -15.03
N SER A 110 -6.80 16.50 -14.14
CA SER A 110 -7.04 16.00 -12.79
C SER A 110 -6.89 17.09 -11.74
N THR A 111 -5.81 17.87 -11.82
CA THR A 111 -5.53 18.98 -10.90
C THR A 111 -5.08 20.22 -11.67
N MET A 112 -5.36 21.39 -11.10
CA MET A 112 -4.89 22.68 -11.59
C MET A 112 -4.64 23.60 -10.40
N ASP A 113 -3.42 24.11 -10.31
CA ASP A 113 -2.99 24.99 -9.21
C ASP A 113 -2.22 26.19 -9.76
N ALA A 114 -2.19 27.28 -8.98
CA ALA A 114 -1.36 28.42 -9.33
C ALA A 114 0.14 28.00 -9.25
N SER A 115 0.97 28.56 -10.12
CA SER A 115 2.42 28.24 -10.20
C SER A 115 3.09 28.33 -8.83
N LYS A 116 2.87 29.40 -8.08
CA LYS A 116 3.40 29.57 -6.72
C LYS A 116 2.97 28.48 -5.73
N GLU A 117 1.71 28.00 -5.82
CA GLU A 117 1.23 26.90 -4.97
C GLU A 117 1.89 25.57 -5.36
N ALA A 118 2.22 25.41 -6.63
CA ALA A 118 2.88 24.20 -7.14
C ALA A 118 4.36 24.14 -6.75
N GLU A 119 5.06 25.28 -6.76
CA GLU A 119 6.44 25.39 -6.28
C GLU A 119 6.58 25.03 -4.80
N MET A 120 5.60 25.45 -3.99
CA MET A 120 5.57 25.13 -2.55
C MET A 120 5.31 23.65 -2.25
N MET A 121 4.75 22.92 -3.20
CA MET A 121 4.44 21.50 -3.07
C MET A 121 4.62 20.79 -4.41
N PRO A 122 5.86 20.41 -4.75
CA PRO A 122 6.19 19.78 -6.03
C PRO A 122 5.55 18.40 -6.19
N ILE A 123 5.26 17.74 -5.10
CA ILE A 123 4.57 16.43 -5.07
C ILE A 123 3.32 16.53 -4.19
N VAL A 124 2.17 16.18 -4.75
CA VAL A 124 0.87 16.27 -4.07
C VAL A 124 0.33 14.89 -3.74
N PRO A 125 0.11 14.59 -2.46
CA PRO A 125 -0.53 13.34 -2.07
C PRO A 125 -2.01 13.34 -2.42
N VAL A 126 -2.49 12.21 -2.94
CA VAL A 126 -3.90 11.96 -3.25
C VAL A 126 -4.45 10.92 -2.29
N TYR A 127 -5.34 11.33 -1.42
CA TYR A 127 -5.96 10.46 -0.43
C TYR A 127 -7.26 9.84 -0.93
N ARG A 128 -7.66 8.74 -0.31
CA ARG A 128 -8.99 8.16 -0.49
C ARG A 128 -10.06 9.18 -0.10
N GLN A 129 -11.04 9.35 -0.98
CA GLN A 129 -12.08 10.36 -0.84
C GLN A 129 -13.45 9.72 -0.61
N LEU A 130 -14.35 10.46 0.02
CA LEU A 130 -15.79 10.19 0.07
C LEU A 130 -16.56 11.46 -0.39
N PRO A 131 -16.70 11.67 -1.70
CA PRO A 131 -17.35 12.86 -2.25
C PRO A 131 -18.80 13.02 -1.80
N SER A 132 -19.51 11.91 -1.57
CA SER A 132 -20.92 11.90 -1.10
C SER A 132 -21.14 12.66 0.20
N ILE A 133 -20.12 12.79 1.05
CA ILE A 133 -20.15 13.53 2.31
C ILE A 133 -19.26 14.77 2.27
N GLY A 134 -18.74 15.13 1.11
CA GLY A 134 -17.83 16.27 0.91
C GLY A 134 -16.45 16.08 1.57
N LEU A 135 -15.99 14.84 1.74
CA LEU A 135 -14.63 14.53 2.19
C LEU A 135 -13.72 14.36 0.97
N THR A 136 -12.97 15.39 0.66
CA THR A 136 -12.04 15.45 -0.48
C THR A 136 -10.61 15.23 -0.01
N SER A 137 -9.73 14.81 -0.93
CA SER A 137 -8.28 14.68 -0.70
C SER A 137 -7.68 15.98 -0.15
N ARG A 138 -8.13 17.13 -0.65
CA ARG A 138 -7.68 18.45 -0.19
C ARG A 138 -8.00 18.72 1.28
N LEU A 139 -9.17 18.29 1.75
CA LEU A 139 -9.55 18.44 3.15
C LEU A 139 -8.71 17.54 4.06
N ILE A 140 -8.44 16.32 3.62
CA ILE A 140 -7.56 15.39 4.36
C ILE A 140 -6.14 15.96 4.41
N LEU A 141 -5.61 16.40 3.28
CA LEU A 141 -4.29 17.04 3.19
C LEU A 141 -4.17 18.24 4.13
N SER A 142 -5.18 19.10 4.18
CA SER A 142 -5.20 20.25 5.09
C SER A 142 -5.17 19.82 6.55
N ALA A 143 -5.91 18.76 6.90
CA ALA A 143 -5.92 18.23 8.26
C ALA A 143 -4.59 17.59 8.66
N VAL A 144 -3.97 16.83 7.74
CA VAL A 144 -2.64 16.23 7.96
C VAL A 144 -1.58 17.33 8.15
N ARG A 145 -1.61 18.38 7.32
CA ARG A 145 -0.70 19.51 7.45
C ARG A 145 -0.83 20.21 8.79
N GLU A 146 -2.06 20.52 9.19
CA GLU A 146 -2.34 21.16 10.48
C GLU A 146 -1.92 20.27 11.65
N MET A 147 -2.14 18.96 11.56
CA MET A 147 -1.70 18.01 12.56
C MET A 147 -0.18 18.00 12.68
N LEU A 148 0.55 17.82 11.57
CA LEU A 148 2.02 17.74 11.58
C LEU A 148 2.67 19.06 12.05
N SER A 149 2.05 20.22 11.76
CA SER A 149 2.56 21.52 12.22
C SER A 149 2.46 21.72 13.76
N ARG A 150 1.59 20.95 14.42
CA ARG A 150 1.37 21.02 15.88
C ARG A 150 1.96 19.86 16.65
N LEU A 151 2.28 18.76 15.95
CA LEU A 151 2.88 17.61 16.61
C LEU A 151 4.35 17.91 16.96
N PRO A 152 4.80 17.52 18.17
CA PRO A 152 6.22 17.43 18.46
C PRO A 152 6.84 16.36 17.57
N ARG A 153 8.15 16.16 17.70
CA ARG A 153 8.84 15.08 17.01
C ARG A 153 8.11 13.74 17.23
N ILE A 154 7.87 13.02 16.14
CA ILE A 154 7.27 11.69 16.17
C ILE A 154 8.38 10.70 16.49
N ASP A 155 8.30 10.07 17.65
CA ASP A 155 9.26 9.07 18.07
C ASP A 155 8.93 7.71 17.46
N PRO A 156 9.96 6.89 17.16
CA PRO A 156 9.74 5.53 16.73
C PRO A 156 9.07 4.70 17.83
N PRO A 157 8.32 3.65 17.48
CA PRO A 157 7.78 2.71 18.45
C PRO A 157 8.84 2.20 19.43
N LYS A 158 8.45 1.96 20.67
CA LYS A 158 9.39 1.54 21.74
C LYS A 158 10.24 0.32 21.39
N TYR A 159 9.71 -0.61 20.61
CA TYR A 159 10.44 -1.81 20.18
C TYR A 159 11.54 -1.53 19.15
N LEU A 160 11.60 -0.32 18.60
CA LEU A 160 12.65 0.13 17.67
C LEU A 160 13.68 1.04 18.34
N GLN A 161 13.49 1.41 19.59
CA GLN A 161 14.43 2.29 20.29
C GLN A 161 15.81 1.62 20.40
N GLY A 162 16.82 2.30 19.88
CA GLY A 162 18.20 1.80 19.83
C GLY A 162 18.53 0.90 18.63
N ILE A 163 17.56 0.62 17.75
CA ILE A 163 17.82 -0.08 16.48
C ILE A 163 18.23 0.97 15.45
N GLN A 164 19.45 0.85 14.95
CA GLN A 164 19.89 1.60 13.77
C GLN A 164 19.68 0.72 12.53
N VAL A 165 19.02 1.29 11.53
CA VAL A 165 18.86 0.63 10.22
C VAL A 165 20.04 1.09 9.37
N ASP A 166 20.99 0.20 9.15
CA ASP A 166 22.16 0.49 8.33
C ASP A 166 21.73 0.91 6.91
N GLY A 167 22.36 1.98 6.40
CA GLY A 167 22.14 2.48 5.04
C GLY A 167 20.96 3.44 4.91
N ASN A 168 20.22 3.77 5.98
CA ASN A 168 19.14 4.73 5.93
C ASN A 168 19.47 5.95 6.79
N SER A 169 19.56 7.14 6.17
CA SER A 169 19.80 8.42 6.84
C SER A 169 18.51 9.06 7.36
N THR A 170 17.36 8.58 6.91
CA THR A 170 16.05 9.16 7.20
C THR A 170 15.58 8.77 8.60
N SER A 171 15.25 9.75 9.43
CA SER A 171 14.67 9.48 10.75
C SER A 171 13.22 8.99 10.63
N TYR A 172 12.71 8.32 11.67
CA TYR A 172 11.31 7.89 11.70
C TYR A 172 10.32 9.06 11.54
N HIS A 173 10.61 10.20 12.18
CA HIS A 173 9.83 11.43 12.02
C HIS A 173 9.81 11.92 10.57
N ASP A 174 11.00 11.98 9.95
CA ASP A 174 11.14 12.45 8.58
C ASP A 174 10.46 11.50 7.60
N ALA A 175 10.56 10.18 7.82
CA ALA A 175 9.88 9.18 6.99
C ALA A 175 8.35 9.31 7.06
N VAL A 176 7.79 9.46 8.27
CA VAL A 176 6.34 9.65 8.44
C VAL A 176 5.89 10.97 7.81
N THR A 177 6.70 12.02 7.91
CA THR A 177 6.41 13.32 7.29
C THR A 177 6.51 13.23 5.76
N ALA A 178 7.56 12.63 5.23
CA ALA A 178 7.79 12.49 3.80
C ALA A 178 6.74 11.61 3.11
N MET A 179 6.14 10.65 3.81
CA MET A 179 5.01 9.89 3.29
C MET A 179 3.83 10.80 2.86
N HIS A 180 3.67 11.96 3.52
CA HIS A 180 2.63 12.94 3.21
C HIS A 180 3.15 14.14 2.40
N PHE A 181 4.39 14.57 2.68
CA PHE A 181 5.00 15.78 2.14
C PHE A 181 6.45 15.49 1.76
N CYS A 182 6.65 14.89 0.60
CA CYS A 182 7.98 14.67 0.02
C CYS A 182 8.32 15.79 -0.99
N GLU A 183 9.60 16.07 -1.14
CA GLU A 183 10.12 17.03 -2.10
C GLU A 183 10.40 16.39 -3.46
N ASP A 184 10.74 15.09 -3.45
CA ASP A 184 11.01 14.31 -4.65
C ASP A 184 10.60 12.84 -4.45
N GLU A 185 10.71 12.05 -5.51
CA GLU A 185 10.36 10.62 -5.51
C GLU A 185 11.35 9.79 -4.69
N ASP A 186 12.64 10.17 -4.71
CA ASP A 186 13.68 9.45 -3.97
C ASP A 186 13.41 9.53 -2.46
N GLN A 187 13.06 10.72 -1.96
CA GLN A 187 12.68 10.92 -0.56
C GLN A 187 11.44 10.11 -0.18
N TYR A 188 10.46 10.00 -1.08
CA TYR A 188 9.28 9.17 -0.87
C TYR A 188 9.63 7.68 -0.81
N ASP A 189 10.48 7.21 -1.71
CA ASP A 189 10.89 5.80 -1.77
C ASP A 189 11.72 5.41 -0.54
N GLU A 190 12.64 6.27 -0.10
CA GLU A 190 13.38 6.06 1.16
C GLU A 190 12.44 5.99 2.37
N ALA A 191 11.50 6.92 2.47
CA ALA A 191 10.54 6.98 3.57
C ALA A 191 9.65 5.74 3.61
N THR A 192 9.08 5.34 2.48
CA THR A 192 8.22 4.16 2.37
C THR A 192 8.99 2.87 2.61
N GLY A 193 10.25 2.78 2.15
CA GLY A 193 11.14 1.66 2.41
C GLY A 193 11.41 1.48 3.90
N LEU A 194 11.71 2.56 4.62
CA LEU A 194 11.91 2.51 6.07
C LEU A 194 10.63 2.09 6.81
N LEU A 195 9.48 2.67 6.47
CA LEU A 195 8.21 2.35 7.14
C LEU A 195 7.78 0.91 6.86
N ALA A 196 7.97 0.41 5.64
CA ALA A 196 7.69 -0.98 5.29
C ALA A 196 8.60 -1.96 6.07
N LEU A 197 9.89 -1.63 6.23
CA LEU A 197 10.81 -2.43 7.04
C LEU A 197 10.35 -2.48 8.50
N ILE A 198 9.93 -1.35 9.06
CA ILE A 198 9.41 -1.28 10.44
C ILE A 198 8.17 -2.16 10.61
N GLU A 199 7.26 -2.16 9.64
CA GLU A 199 6.07 -3.01 9.65
C GLU A 199 6.44 -4.50 9.61
N VAL A 200 7.40 -4.89 8.77
CA VAL A 200 7.90 -6.26 8.72
C VAL A 200 8.55 -6.67 10.05
N ILE A 201 9.35 -5.80 10.68
CA ILE A 201 9.94 -6.06 12.00
C ILE A 201 8.83 -6.29 13.03
N TYR A 202 7.82 -5.44 13.05
CA TYR A 202 6.68 -5.59 13.95
C TYR A 202 5.97 -6.94 13.77
N MET A 203 5.69 -7.32 12.52
CA MET A 203 5.10 -8.63 12.23
C MET A 203 5.96 -9.79 12.70
N GLN A 204 7.29 -9.72 12.51
CA GLN A 204 8.22 -10.74 12.99
C GLN A 204 8.23 -10.82 14.53
N LEU A 205 8.21 -9.70 15.23
CA LEU A 205 8.11 -9.67 16.68
C LEU A 205 6.83 -10.31 17.21
N LEU A 206 5.68 -10.07 16.54
CA LEU A 206 4.41 -10.74 16.88
C LEU A 206 4.50 -12.26 16.70
N ILE A 207 5.12 -12.71 15.62
CA ILE A 207 5.32 -14.15 15.36
C ILE A 207 6.21 -14.76 16.44
N LEU A 208 7.35 -14.14 16.77
CA LEU A 208 8.27 -14.62 17.78
C LEU A 208 7.61 -14.65 19.17
N SER A 209 6.89 -13.60 19.56
CA SER A 209 6.14 -13.55 20.82
C SER A 209 5.08 -14.66 20.91
N SER A 210 4.38 -14.93 19.80
CA SER A 210 3.44 -16.04 19.73
C SER A 210 4.13 -17.40 19.88
N GLN A 211 5.32 -17.56 19.29
CA GLN A 211 6.12 -18.79 19.41
C GLN A 211 6.60 -19.00 20.86
N GLU A 212 7.08 -17.96 21.55
CA GLU A 212 7.48 -18.02 22.96
C GLU A 212 6.28 -18.39 23.87
N THR A 213 5.13 -17.76 23.64
CA THR A 213 3.91 -18.09 24.37
C THR A 213 3.49 -19.55 24.14
N ASN A 214 3.67 -20.07 22.96
CA ASN A 214 3.40 -21.48 22.67
C ASN A 214 4.49 -22.40 23.22
N ALA A 215 5.74 -21.98 23.25
CA ALA A 215 6.84 -22.77 23.82
C ALA A 215 6.69 -22.97 25.36
N SER A 216 6.03 -22.02 26.03
CA SER A 216 5.74 -22.14 27.48
C SER A 216 4.61 -23.14 27.80
N LYS A 217 3.80 -23.52 26.81
CA LYS A 217 2.72 -24.49 26.96
C LYS A 217 3.27 -25.92 26.88
N ARG A 218 2.68 -26.84 27.64
CA ARG A 218 3.02 -28.26 27.53
C ARG A 218 2.07 -28.97 26.56
N ALA A 219 2.61 -29.73 25.63
CA ALA A 219 1.88 -30.59 24.72
C ALA A 219 2.06 -32.07 25.12
N VAL A 220 1.08 -32.86 24.73
CA VAL A 220 1.18 -34.31 24.84
C VAL A 220 2.14 -34.81 23.77
N THR A 221 3.21 -35.46 24.17
CA THR A 221 4.16 -36.10 23.25
C THR A 221 3.46 -37.25 22.51
N ILE A 222 3.54 -37.25 21.20
CA ILE A 222 2.98 -38.28 20.33
C ILE A 222 4.15 -39.04 19.69
N THR A 223 4.57 -40.11 20.35
CA THR A 223 5.56 -41.05 19.80
C THR A 223 4.88 -42.05 18.85
N SER A 224 5.65 -42.75 18.03
CA SER A 224 5.11 -43.85 17.24
C SER A 224 4.56 -44.91 18.19
N GLY A 225 3.22 -45.05 18.19
CA GLY A 225 2.51 -46.05 19.04
C GLY A 225 2.90 -47.47 18.69
N ARG A 226 2.60 -48.39 19.63
CA ARG A 226 2.65 -49.85 19.35
C ARG A 226 1.70 -50.17 18.21
N GLY A 227 2.21 -50.68 17.08
CA GLY A 227 1.37 -51.09 15.95
C GLY A 227 1.57 -50.33 14.63
N GLY A 228 2.33 -49.21 14.64
CA GLY A 228 2.79 -48.56 13.38
C GLY A 228 1.66 -48.10 12.46
N LEU A 229 0.46 -47.74 12.97
CA LEU A 229 -0.72 -47.37 12.14
C LEU A 229 -0.39 -46.40 11.00
N GLN A 230 0.48 -45.42 11.24
CA GLN A 230 0.94 -44.52 10.19
C GLN A 230 1.72 -45.28 9.10
N ALA A 231 2.62 -46.19 9.49
CA ALA A 231 3.42 -46.98 8.54
C ALA A 231 2.55 -47.94 7.72
N ASP A 232 1.56 -48.57 8.36
CA ASP A 232 0.60 -49.44 7.68
C ASP A 232 -0.31 -48.67 6.75
N ALA A 233 -0.78 -47.49 7.15
CA ALA A 233 -1.56 -46.60 6.30
C ALA A 233 -0.73 -46.13 5.07
N ILE A 234 0.57 -45.83 5.24
CA ILE A 234 1.47 -45.49 4.12
C ILE A 234 1.63 -46.66 3.15
N LYS A 235 1.77 -47.89 3.66
CA LYS A 235 1.87 -49.14 2.83
C LYS A 235 0.58 -49.41 2.08
N ALA A 236 -0.58 -49.07 2.64
CA ALA A 236 -1.89 -49.29 2.04
C ALA A 236 -2.26 -48.27 0.95
N LEU A 237 -1.44 -47.21 0.78
CA LEU A 237 -1.65 -46.23 -0.30
C LEU A 237 -1.51 -46.90 -1.68
N PRO A 238 -2.34 -46.57 -2.67
CA PRO A 238 -2.25 -47.11 -4.03
C PRO A 238 -1.10 -46.48 -4.83
N PHE A 239 -0.27 -45.63 -4.20
CA PHE A 239 0.85 -44.94 -4.79
C PHE A 239 1.97 -44.74 -3.76
N ASN A 240 3.18 -44.48 -4.24
CA ASN A 240 4.32 -44.15 -3.37
C ASN A 240 4.36 -42.65 -3.05
N LEU A 241 4.66 -42.31 -1.78
CA LEU A 241 4.90 -40.93 -1.39
C LEU A 241 6.13 -40.36 -2.08
N THR A 242 6.02 -39.14 -2.54
CA THR A 242 7.16 -38.39 -3.10
C THR A 242 8.20 -38.07 -2.02
N ASN A 243 9.42 -37.74 -2.44
CA ASN A 243 10.49 -37.34 -1.52
C ASN A 243 10.13 -36.12 -0.68
N GLY A 244 9.41 -35.14 -1.26
CA GLY A 244 8.90 -33.96 -0.56
C GLY A 244 7.89 -34.32 0.54
N GLN A 245 6.93 -35.19 0.24
CA GLN A 245 5.94 -35.69 1.19
C GLN A 245 6.59 -36.49 2.34
N LYS A 246 7.56 -37.37 2.03
CA LYS A 246 8.34 -38.10 3.05
C LYS A 246 9.09 -37.14 3.98
N LYS A 247 9.77 -36.12 3.44
CA LYS A 247 10.49 -35.10 4.23
C LYS A 247 9.52 -34.31 5.12
N ALA A 248 8.35 -33.93 4.59
CA ALA A 248 7.32 -33.24 5.35
C ALA A 248 6.83 -34.10 6.54
N LEU A 249 6.51 -35.37 6.31
CA LEU A 249 6.09 -36.31 7.37
C LEU A 249 7.16 -36.47 8.46
N VAL A 250 8.43 -36.63 8.09
CA VAL A 250 9.52 -36.74 9.07
C VAL A 250 9.59 -35.47 9.94
N ARG A 251 9.46 -34.30 9.32
CA ARG A 251 9.48 -33.02 10.06
C ARG A 251 8.28 -32.88 11.00
N MET A 252 7.09 -33.24 10.56
CA MET A 252 5.88 -33.23 11.37
C MET A 252 5.97 -34.24 12.53
N ASN A 253 6.43 -35.44 12.27
CA ASN A 253 6.61 -36.46 13.29
C ASN A 253 7.57 -36.02 14.40
N ARG A 254 8.70 -35.39 14.06
CA ARG A 254 9.62 -34.81 15.04
C ARG A 254 8.95 -33.75 15.92
N LYS A 255 8.12 -32.88 15.31
CA LYS A 255 7.39 -31.87 16.07
C LYS A 255 6.35 -32.46 17.01
N MET A 256 5.69 -33.54 16.61
CA MET A 256 4.72 -34.27 17.46
C MET A 256 5.39 -34.99 18.63
N GLU A 257 6.66 -35.32 18.54
CA GLU A 257 7.48 -35.90 19.61
C GLU A 257 7.96 -34.87 20.65
N SER A 258 7.78 -33.57 20.36
CA SER A 258 8.13 -32.50 21.28
C SER A 258 7.10 -32.38 22.41
N THR A 259 7.57 -31.91 23.55
CA THR A 259 6.73 -31.56 24.70
C THR A 259 6.05 -30.18 24.55
N THR A 260 6.34 -29.44 23.47
CA THR A 260 5.77 -28.14 23.17
C THR A 260 4.76 -28.23 22.03
N PRO A 261 3.63 -27.48 22.08
CA PRO A 261 2.70 -27.40 20.97
C PRO A 261 3.37 -26.85 19.73
N SER A 262 3.02 -27.39 18.57
CA SER A 262 3.58 -26.91 17.31
C SER A 262 2.48 -26.56 16.31
N SER A 263 2.69 -25.48 15.59
CA SER A 263 1.91 -25.13 14.41
C SER A 263 2.79 -25.30 13.16
N THR A 264 2.22 -25.87 12.11
CA THR A 264 2.98 -26.13 10.87
C THR A 264 2.14 -25.75 9.67
N LEU A 265 2.66 -24.87 8.83
CA LEU A 265 2.10 -24.58 7.52
C LEU A 265 2.74 -25.50 6.48
N LEU A 266 1.92 -26.33 5.83
CA LEU A 266 2.35 -27.16 4.69
C LEU A 266 1.96 -26.44 3.39
N SER A 267 2.94 -25.83 2.74
CA SER A 267 2.78 -25.17 1.44
C SER A 267 3.24 -26.10 0.31
N ALA A 268 2.42 -26.26 -0.69
CA ALA A 268 2.71 -27.01 -1.92
C ALA A 268 1.68 -26.65 -2.98
N ASP A 269 1.94 -27.02 -4.23
CA ASP A 269 1.01 -26.77 -5.35
C ASP A 269 -0.33 -27.51 -5.22
N VAL A 270 -1.31 -27.08 -6.00
CA VAL A 270 -2.60 -27.76 -6.10
C VAL A 270 -2.34 -29.18 -6.67
N GLY A 271 -2.94 -30.19 -6.06
CA GLY A 271 -2.72 -31.60 -6.47
C GLY A 271 -1.44 -32.25 -5.93
N ALA A 272 -0.56 -31.54 -5.22
CA ALA A 272 0.67 -32.10 -4.66
C ALA A 272 0.47 -33.09 -3.50
N GLY A 273 -0.77 -33.42 -3.15
CA GLY A 273 -1.10 -34.41 -2.12
C GLY A 273 -0.93 -33.92 -0.68
N LYS A 274 -1.15 -32.63 -0.41
CA LYS A 274 -1.15 -32.06 0.96
C LYS A 274 -2.06 -32.81 1.93
N THR A 275 -3.24 -33.19 1.47
CA THR A 275 -4.23 -33.93 2.26
C THR A 275 -3.71 -35.29 2.71
N VAL A 276 -2.98 -35.99 1.84
CA VAL A 276 -2.38 -37.28 2.20
C VAL A 276 -1.35 -37.13 3.32
N VAL A 277 -0.52 -36.10 3.27
CA VAL A 277 0.45 -35.80 4.35
C VAL A 277 -0.27 -35.51 5.66
N ALA A 278 -1.35 -34.72 5.60
CA ALA A 278 -2.16 -34.41 6.79
C ALA A 278 -2.83 -35.67 7.38
N GLN A 279 -3.40 -36.53 6.52
CA GLN A 279 -3.98 -37.80 6.93
C GLN A 279 -2.96 -38.75 7.59
N MET A 280 -1.79 -38.91 6.97
CA MET A 280 -0.72 -39.74 7.55
C MET A 280 -0.22 -39.18 8.90
N THR A 281 -0.20 -37.85 9.07
CA THR A 281 0.13 -37.23 10.35
C THR A 281 -0.97 -37.52 11.39
N ALA A 282 -2.26 -37.46 11.02
CA ALA A 282 -3.36 -37.80 11.89
C ALA A 282 -3.31 -39.30 12.30
N MET A 283 -2.96 -40.21 11.39
CA MET A 283 -2.81 -41.65 11.69
C MET A 283 -1.72 -41.90 12.73
N ARG A 284 -0.69 -41.09 12.82
CA ARG A 284 0.32 -41.16 13.89
C ARG A 284 -0.30 -40.85 15.26
N ALA A 285 -1.12 -39.81 15.35
CA ALA A 285 -1.80 -39.46 16.59
C ALA A 285 -2.77 -40.53 17.03
N VAL A 286 -3.58 -41.06 16.11
CA VAL A 286 -4.53 -42.15 16.37
C VAL A 286 -3.78 -43.42 16.80
N GLY A 287 -2.70 -43.80 16.14
CA GLY A 287 -1.86 -44.95 16.50
C GLY A 287 -1.21 -44.82 17.88
N ALA A 288 -1.01 -43.60 18.38
CA ALA A 288 -0.57 -43.32 19.75
C ALA A 288 -1.74 -43.24 20.77
N GLY A 289 -2.95 -43.62 20.39
CA GLY A 289 -4.14 -43.56 21.25
C GLY A 289 -4.66 -42.16 21.51
N LYS A 290 -4.37 -41.20 20.61
CA LYS A 290 -4.86 -39.83 20.69
C LYS A 290 -5.90 -39.55 19.62
N GLN A 291 -6.64 -38.45 19.80
CA GLN A 291 -7.64 -38.02 18.83
C GLN A 291 -6.99 -37.05 17.79
N ALA A 292 -7.48 -37.14 16.56
CA ALA A 292 -7.16 -36.20 15.50
C ALA A 292 -8.44 -35.65 14.88
N VAL A 293 -8.49 -34.38 14.58
CA VAL A 293 -9.59 -33.70 13.91
C VAL A 293 -9.08 -33.10 12.60
N MET A 294 -9.83 -33.30 11.54
CA MET A 294 -9.55 -32.72 10.22
C MET A 294 -10.81 -31.94 9.80
N LEU A 295 -10.63 -30.67 9.44
CA LEU A 295 -11.67 -29.74 9.00
C LEU A 295 -11.55 -29.43 7.53
#